data_e951560251ce2e4ea5c73665c72b3359
#
_entry.id   e951560251ce2e4ea5c73665c72b3359
#
_cell.length_a   1.000
_cell.length_b   1.000
_cell.length_c   1.000
_cell.angle_alpha   90.00
_cell.angle_beta   90.00
_cell.angle_gamma   90.00
#
_symmetry.space_group_name_H-M   'P 1'
#
loop_
_entity.id
_entity.type
_entity.pdbx_description
1 polymer ?
#
loop_
_entity_poly.entity_id
_entity_poly.type
_entity_poly.pdbx_seq_one_letter_code
_entity_poly.pdbx_strand_id
1 'polypeptide(L)'
;MQTSENTVKIALAPGDLRRVHHIALNVRDMNASRHFYGTILGLRELTGADIPASLTEMVAAGKVANFITPDGTVIDLFWQPDLEPPNPDPEKPFTRANHLAFDIDRDLFDRALEVLKSNQIAIDSGPVTRA
;
A
#
# COMPACT_ATOMS: atom_id res chain seq x y z
N MET A 1 4.82 -23.35 -29.13
CA MET A 1 4.36 -22.94 -29.27
C MET A 1 4.09 -22.21 -29.59
N GLN A 2 3.82 -22.03 -29.96
CA GLN A 2 3.39 -21.42 -30.22
C GLN A 2 3.07 -20.83 -30.48
N THR A 3 2.84 -20.53 -30.91
CA THR A 3 2.46 -19.91 -31.29
C THR A 3 2.22 -19.16 -31.67
N SER A 4 2.07 -18.90 -31.86
CA SER A 4 1.68 -18.18 -32.23
C SER A 4 1.27 -17.45 -32.72
N GLU A 5 1.30 -17.35 -33.13
CA GLU A 5 0.82 -16.57 -33.62
C GLU A 5 -0.26 -16.13 -33.47
N ASN A 6 -0.41 -16.22 -33.38
CA ASN A 6 -1.36 -15.79 -33.15
C ASN A 6 -2.06 -15.95 -32.51
N THR A 7 -1.27 -15.78 -32.07
CA THR A 7 -2.55 -15.76 -32.00
C THR A 7 -3.34 -15.32 -30.76
N VAL A 8 -2.99 -14.31 -30.09
CA VAL A 8 -3.89 -13.65 -29.18
C VAL A 8 -5.01 -13.06 -29.98
N LYS A 9 -6.22 -13.53 -29.75
CA LYS A 9 -7.38 -13.11 -30.51
C LYS A 9 -8.13 -12.00 -29.82
N ILE A 10 -8.16 -12.01 -28.48
CA ILE A 10 -8.88 -11.03 -27.69
C ILE A 10 -7.91 -10.53 -26.63
N ALA A 11 -7.80 -9.24 -26.49
CA ALA A 11 -6.97 -8.62 -25.48
C ALA A 11 -7.52 -7.22 -25.17
N LEU A 12 -7.18 -6.74 -23.97
CA LEU A 12 -7.48 -5.37 -23.63
C LEU A 12 -6.45 -4.45 -24.30
N ALA A 13 -6.85 -3.24 -24.58
CA ALA A 13 -6.00 -2.22 -25.19
C ALA A 13 -5.46 -1.28 -24.12
N PRO A 14 -4.36 -0.55 -24.40
CA PRO A 14 -3.88 0.49 -23.50
C PRO A 14 -4.99 1.47 -23.16
N GLY A 15 -5.18 1.73 -21.87
CA GLY A 15 -6.23 2.64 -21.39
C GLY A 15 -7.53 1.94 -20.97
N ASP A 16 -7.71 0.67 -21.33
CA ASP A 16 -8.89 -0.07 -20.89
C ASP A 16 -8.89 -0.25 -19.38
N LEU A 17 -7.74 -0.59 -18.80
CA LEU A 17 -7.55 -0.53 -17.37
C LEU A 17 -7.07 0.86 -17.03
N ARG A 18 -7.81 1.56 -16.16
CA ARG A 18 -7.57 2.99 -15.93
C ARG A 18 -6.61 3.28 -14.80
N ARG A 19 -6.70 2.53 -13.72
CA ARG A 19 -5.85 2.73 -12.54
C ARG A 19 -5.94 1.50 -11.64
N VAL A 20 -5.08 1.45 -10.66
CA VAL A 20 -5.20 0.45 -9.60
C VAL A 20 -6.35 0.87 -8.70
N HIS A 21 -7.34 0.01 -8.53
CA HIS A 21 -8.50 0.29 -7.69
C HIS A 21 -8.13 0.14 -6.21
N HIS A 22 -7.51 -0.95 -5.88
CA HIS A 22 -7.05 -1.17 -4.51
C HIS A 22 -5.87 -2.14 -4.51
N ILE A 23 -5.11 -2.10 -3.43
CA ILE A 23 -4.06 -3.06 -3.15
C ILE A 23 -4.29 -3.59 -1.74
N ALA A 24 -3.82 -4.80 -1.48
CA ALA A 24 -3.96 -5.43 -0.17
C ALA A 24 -2.56 -5.70 0.39
N LEU A 25 -2.38 -5.33 1.65
CA LEU A 25 -1.13 -5.53 2.37
C LEU A 25 -1.41 -6.31 3.64
N ASN A 26 -0.56 -7.27 3.94
CA ASN A 26 -0.61 -7.97 5.20
C ASN A 26 0.16 -7.18 6.24
N VAL A 27 -0.40 -7.05 7.43
CA VAL A 27 0.24 -6.34 8.55
C VAL A 27 0.21 -7.22 9.78
N ARG A 28 1.28 -7.15 10.57
CA ARG A 28 1.40 -7.98 11.77
C ARG A 28 0.72 -7.34 12.98
N ASP A 29 0.73 -6.01 13.05
CA ASP A 29 0.14 -5.24 14.13
C ASP A 29 -0.83 -4.24 13.53
N MET A 30 -2.13 -4.53 13.63
CA MET A 30 -3.15 -3.69 13.01
C MET A 30 -3.20 -2.30 13.62
N ASN A 31 -3.09 -2.19 14.94
CA ASN A 31 -3.16 -0.88 15.59
C ASN A 31 -1.98 0.00 15.20
N ALA A 32 -0.78 -0.55 15.17
CA ALA A 32 0.41 0.19 14.74
C ALA A 32 0.30 0.59 13.28
N SER A 33 -0.22 -0.29 12.44
CA SER A 33 -0.37 -0.02 11.01
C SER A 33 -1.44 1.04 10.76
N ARG A 34 -2.57 0.99 11.45
CA ARG A 34 -3.59 2.03 11.34
C ARG A 34 -3.05 3.39 11.79
N HIS A 35 -2.25 3.41 12.84
CA HIS A 35 -1.60 4.63 13.30
C HIS A 35 -0.64 5.15 12.24
N PHE A 36 0.14 4.28 11.65
CA PHE A 36 1.10 4.67 10.61
C PHE A 36 0.39 5.26 9.39
N TYR A 37 -0.54 4.52 8.79
CA TYR A 37 -1.20 4.97 7.56
C TYR A 37 -2.15 6.14 7.81
N GLY A 38 -2.91 6.10 8.90
CA GLY A 38 -3.91 7.13 9.18
C GLY A 38 -3.36 8.36 9.85
N THR A 39 -2.60 8.20 10.93
CA THR A 39 -2.15 9.34 11.73
C THR A 39 -0.84 9.91 11.21
N ILE A 40 0.15 9.07 10.95
CA ILE A 40 1.47 9.55 10.54
C ILE A 40 1.45 9.98 9.07
N LEU A 41 0.94 9.14 8.17
CA LEU A 41 0.88 9.46 6.75
C LEU A 41 -0.33 10.31 6.36
N GLY A 42 -1.34 10.40 7.23
CA GLY A 42 -2.48 11.26 6.99
C GLY A 42 -3.48 10.76 5.96
N LEU A 43 -3.49 9.46 5.67
CA LEU A 43 -4.49 8.91 4.76
C LEU A 43 -5.85 8.82 5.46
N ARG A 44 -6.91 8.99 4.68
CA ARG A 44 -8.26 8.90 5.21
C ARG A 44 -8.68 7.44 5.37
N GLU A 45 -9.08 7.05 6.57
CA GLU A 45 -9.59 5.71 6.80
C GLU A 45 -11.06 5.65 6.40
N LEU A 46 -11.46 4.60 5.69
CA LEU A 46 -12.85 4.39 5.33
C LEU A 46 -13.63 3.92 6.55
N THR A 47 -14.84 4.47 6.71
CA THR A 47 -15.71 4.15 7.82
C THR A 47 -17.15 4.00 7.32
N GLY A 48 -17.98 3.28 8.10
CA GLY A 48 -19.40 3.19 7.83
C GLY A 48 -19.71 2.63 6.44
N ALA A 49 -20.54 3.34 5.70
CA ALA A 49 -21.02 2.89 4.40
C ALA A 49 -19.92 2.88 3.33
N ASP A 50 -18.80 3.56 3.58
CA ASP A 50 -17.69 3.58 2.63
C ASP A 50 -16.85 2.30 2.68
N ILE A 51 -16.99 1.51 3.75
CA ILE A 51 -16.27 0.24 3.85
C ILE A 51 -16.90 -0.74 2.85
N PRO A 52 -16.07 -1.46 2.07
CA PRO A 52 -16.61 -2.47 1.16
C PRO A 52 -17.50 -3.46 1.91
N ALA A 53 -18.67 -3.75 1.33
CA ALA A 53 -19.67 -4.57 2.01
C ALA A 53 -19.11 -5.94 2.44
N SER A 54 -18.24 -6.52 1.62
CA SER A 54 -17.65 -7.83 1.91
C SER A 54 -16.66 -7.81 3.06
N LEU A 55 -16.21 -6.64 3.49
CA LEU A 55 -15.19 -6.50 4.54
C LEU A 55 -15.74 -5.93 5.84
N THR A 56 -17.04 -5.60 5.88
CA THR A 56 -17.64 -4.91 7.03
C THR A 56 -17.41 -5.66 8.34
N GLU A 57 -17.64 -6.97 8.33
CA GLU A 57 -17.48 -7.77 9.55
C GLU A 57 -16.03 -7.85 10.01
N MET A 58 -15.11 -7.98 9.05
CA MET A 58 -13.69 -8.07 9.37
C MET A 58 -13.16 -6.74 9.92
N VAL A 59 -13.64 -5.64 9.38
CA VAL A 59 -13.27 -4.31 9.90
C VAL A 59 -13.78 -4.15 11.32
N ALA A 60 -15.03 -4.53 11.58
CA ALA A 60 -15.61 -4.46 12.91
C ALA A 60 -14.86 -5.34 13.91
N ALA A 61 -14.30 -6.46 13.43
CA ALA A 61 -13.51 -7.37 14.28
C ALA A 61 -12.06 -6.93 14.46
N GLY A 62 -11.66 -5.82 13.84
CA GLY A 62 -10.27 -5.33 13.93
C GLY A 62 -9.28 -6.10 13.09
N LYS A 63 -9.75 -6.88 12.12
CA LYS A 63 -8.90 -7.73 11.28
C LYS A 63 -8.56 -7.10 9.94
N VAL A 64 -9.26 -6.05 9.56
CA VAL A 64 -9.06 -5.33 8.28
C VAL A 64 -9.22 -3.83 8.54
N ALA A 65 -8.46 -3.03 7.84
CA ALA A 65 -8.65 -1.58 7.79
C ALA A 65 -8.48 -1.13 6.34
N ASN A 66 -9.15 -0.06 5.97
CA ASN A 66 -9.13 0.43 4.59
C ASN A 66 -8.77 1.91 4.62
N PHE A 67 -7.78 2.29 3.82
CA PHE A 67 -7.36 3.68 3.67
C PHE A 67 -7.50 4.08 2.22
N ILE A 68 -7.72 5.36 1.97
CA ILE A 68 -7.92 5.85 0.61
C ILE A 68 -7.04 7.06 0.35
N THR A 69 -6.42 7.08 -0.83
CA THR A 69 -5.66 8.23 -1.31
C THR A 69 -6.60 9.20 -2.02
N PRO A 70 -6.15 10.46 -2.24
CA PRO A 70 -7.02 11.45 -2.91
C PRO A 70 -7.47 11.04 -4.31
N ASP A 71 -6.69 10.21 -5.02
CA ASP A 71 -7.09 9.74 -6.35
C ASP A 71 -8.06 8.56 -6.30
N GLY A 72 -8.42 8.11 -5.11
CA GLY A 72 -9.39 7.04 -4.93
C GLY A 72 -8.83 5.64 -4.85
N THR A 73 -7.50 5.49 -4.85
CA THR A 73 -6.88 4.16 -4.67
C THR A 73 -7.03 3.75 -3.22
N VAL A 74 -7.52 2.53 -2.99
CA VAL A 74 -7.73 2.01 -1.64
C VAL A 74 -6.57 1.08 -1.27
N ILE A 75 -6.10 1.22 -0.03
CA ILE A 75 -5.11 0.33 0.56
C ILE A 75 -5.83 -0.45 1.65
N ASP A 76 -5.97 -1.75 1.44
CA ASP A 76 -6.59 -2.65 2.41
C ASP A 76 -5.49 -3.29 3.24
N LEU A 77 -5.62 -3.18 4.56
CA LEU A 77 -4.70 -3.82 5.50
C LEU A 77 -5.39 -5.06 6.06
N PHE A 78 -4.71 -6.18 5.98
CA PHE A 78 -5.20 -7.45 6.51
C PHE A 78 -4.29 -7.90 7.65
N TRP A 79 -4.87 -8.16 8.81
CA TRP A 79 -4.13 -8.59 9.98
C TRP A 79 -3.63 -10.01 9.81
N GLN A 80 -2.31 -10.16 9.93
CA GLN A 80 -1.63 -11.45 9.86
C GLN A 80 -0.64 -11.50 11.02
N PRO A 81 -1.09 -11.93 12.19
CA PRO A 81 -0.26 -11.86 13.40
C PRO A 81 1.04 -12.66 13.30
N ASP A 82 1.04 -13.71 12.46
CA ASP A 82 2.21 -14.56 12.27
C ASP A 82 3.12 -14.10 11.12
N LEU A 83 2.85 -12.93 10.55
CA LEU A 83 3.66 -12.40 9.46
C LEU A 83 5.09 -12.15 9.94
N GLU A 84 6.05 -12.71 9.24
CA GLU A 84 7.44 -12.53 9.60
C GLU A 84 7.93 -11.13 9.24
N PRO A 85 8.90 -10.59 10.01
CA PRO A 85 9.48 -9.29 9.68
C PRO A 85 10.09 -9.30 8.28
N PRO A 86 10.22 -8.12 7.64
CA PRO A 86 10.91 -8.04 6.36
C PRO A 86 12.34 -8.55 6.50
N ASN A 87 12.77 -9.32 5.50
CA ASN A 87 14.14 -9.78 5.47
C ASN A 87 15.03 -8.62 5.01
N PRO A 88 16.03 -8.20 5.80
CA PRO A 88 16.89 -7.10 5.41
C PRO A 88 17.93 -7.49 4.35
N ASP A 89 18.12 -8.77 4.08
CA ASP A 89 19.11 -9.25 3.11
C ASP A 89 18.54 -9.10 1.69
N PRO A 90 19.10 -8.22 0.85
CA PRO A 90 18.56 -7.98 -0.48
C PRO A 90 18.74 -9.16 -1.43
N GLU A 91 19.57 -10.14 -1.06
CA GLU A 91 19.79 -11.31 -1.92
C GLU A 91 18.82 -12.45 -1.65
N LYS A 92 17.99 -12.32 -0.63
CA LYS A 92 16.99 -13.34 -0.33
C LYS A 92 15.66 -13.01 -1.01
N PRO A 93 14.91 -14.04 -1.43
CA PRO A 93 13.61 -13.79 -2.06
C PRO A 93 12.66 -13.05 -1.12
N PHE A 94 11.86 -12.17 -1.70
CA PHE A 94 10.80 -11.51 -0.94
C PHE A 94 9.61 -12.46 -0.81
N THR A 95 9.07 -12.55 0.39
CA THR A 95 7.88 -13.37 0.65
C THR A 95 6.61 -12.53 0.64
N ARG A 96 6.73 -11.25 0.33
CA ARG A 96 5.61 -10.32 0.26
C ARG A 96 6.00 -9.16 -0.66
N ALA A 97 5.10 -8.20 -0.84
CA ALA A 97 5.36 -7.07 -1.71
C ALA A 97 6.69 -6.41 -1.40
N ASN A 98 7.43 -6.10 -2.44
CA ASN A 98 8.77 -5.53 -2.31
C ASN A 98 8.72 -4.13 -1.67
N HIS A 99 7.89 -3.26 -2.21
CA HIS A 99 7.73 -1.90 -1.68
C HIS A 99 6.45 -1.27 -2.21
N LEU A 100 6.05 -0.22 -1.54
CA LEU A 100 4.96 0.66 -1.95
C LEU A 100 5.52 2.07 -1.97
N ALA A 101 5.26 2.83 -3.02
CA ALA A 101 5.73 4.19 -3.15
C ALA A 101 4.55 5.15 -3.29
N PHE A 102 4.64 6.25 -2.58
CA PHE A 102 3.68 7.34 -2.69
C PHE A 102 4.29 8.51 -3.41
N ASP A 103 3.47 9.19 -4.19
CA ASP A 103 3.82 10.47 -4.78
C ASP A 103 3.43 11.59 -3.81
N ILE A 104 4.25 12.60 -3.70
CA ILE A 104 3.99 13.74 -2.83
C ILE A 104 4.48 15.01 -3.52
N ASP A 105 3.79 16.12 -3.28
CA ASP A 105 4.23 17.41 -3.78
C ASP A 105 5.64 17.73 -3.31
N ARG A 106 6.43 18.27 -4.24
CA ARG A 106 7.81 18.67 -3.95
C ARG A 106 7.88 19.56 -2.70
N ASP A 107 6.95 20.50 -2.57
CA ASP A 107 6.95 21.45 -1.47
C ASP A 107 6.72 20.80 -0.10
N LEU A 108 6.19 19.58 -0.08
CA LEU A 108 5.93 18.85 1.16
C LEU A 108 6.97 17.81 1.47
N PHE A 109 7.98 17.64 0.61
CA PHE A 109 8.94 16.55 0.78
C PHE A 109 9.74 16.69 2.09
N ASP A 110 10.26 17.89 2.36
CA ASP A 110 11.02 18.13 3.59
C ASP A 110 10.14 17.96 4.83
N ARG A 111 8.88 18.40 4.73
CA ARG A 111 7.93 18.20 5.82
C ARG A 111 7.68 16.73 6.07
N ALA A 112 7.57 15.93 5.00
CA ALA A 112 7.37 14.49 5.14
C ALA A 112 8.55 13.84 5.85
N LEU A 113 9.78 14.22 5.52
CA LEU A 113 10.96 13.71 6.21
C LEU A 113 10.94 14.08 7.70
N GLU A 114 10.56 15.29 8.01
CA GLU A 114 10.45 15.74 9.40
C GLU A 114 9.41 14.94 10.17
N VAL A 115 8.26 14.70 9.56
CA VAL A 115 7.19 13.90 10.16
C VAL A 115 7.67 12.48 10.47
N LEU A 116 8.34 11.84 9.51
CA LEU A 116 8.85 10.49 9.71
C LEU A 116 9.87 10.45 10.86
N LYS A 117 10.81 11.39 10.87
CA LYS A 117 11.82 11.44 11.93
C LYS A 117 11.21 11.69 13.30
N SER A 118 10.21 12.58 13.36
CA SER A 118 9.53 12.89 14.62
C SER A 118 8.79 11.69 15.20
N ASN A 119 8.43 10.74 14.36
CA ASN A 119 7.69 9.54 14.77
C ASN A 119 8.59 8.32 14.84
N GLN A 120 9.91 8.50 14.84
CA GLN A 120 10.91 7.43 14.93
C GLN A 120 10.78 6.41 13.81
N ILE A 121 10.37 6.84 12.61
CA ILE A 121 10.33 5.99 11.44
C ILE A 121 11.71 6.05 10.80
N ALA A 122 12.33 4.87 10.65
CA ALA A 122 13.67 4.77 10.08
C ALA A 122 13.65 5.13 8.59
N ILE A 123 14.69 5.88 8.17
CA ILE A 123 14.90 6.18 6.75
C ILE A 123 16.11 5.36 6.34
N ASP A 124 15.89 4.29 5.58
CA ASP A 124 16.93 3.33 5.27
C ASP A 124 17.96 3.87 4.28
N SER A 125 17.52 4.70 3.34
CA SER A 125 18.41 5.26 2.33
C SER A 125 17.82 6.54 1.77
N GLY A 126 18.69 7.38 1.22
CA GLY A 126 18.27 8.65 0.66
C GLY A 126 18.12 9.74 1.71
N PRO A 127 17.47 10.84 1.36
CA PRO A 127 16.79 11.05 0.07
C PRO A 127 17.75 11.16 -1.11
N VAL A 128 17.26 10.79 -2.29
CA VAL A 128 18.04 10.89 -3.52
C VAL A 128 17.22 11.61 -4.57
N THR A 129 17.92 12.31 -5.47
CA THR A 129 17.28 12.94 -6.61
C THR A 129 17.40 12.03 -7.82
N ARG A 130 16.31 11.81 -8.51
CA ARG A 130 16.31 11.05 -9.74
C ARG A 130 16.17 11.99 -10.93
N ALA A 131 16.98 11.74 -11.93
CA ALA A 131 16.91 12.50 -13.16
C ALA A 131 15.72 12.05 -14.01
#